data_fe2bc22c12863081e0b494394a53abdb
#
_entry.id   fe2bc22c12863081e0b494394a53abdb
#
_cell.length_a   1.000
_cell.length_b   1.000
_cell.length_c   1.000
_cell.angle_alpha   90.00
_cell.angle_beta   90.00
_cell.angle_gamma   90.00
#
_symmetry.space_group_name_H-M   'P 1'
#
loop_
_entity.id
_entity.type
_entity.pdbx_description
1 polymer ?
#
loop_
_entity_poly.entity_id
_entity_poly.type
_entity_poly.pdbx_seq_one_letter_code
_entity_poly.pdbx_strand_id
1 'polypeptide(L)'
;MVQKGETREELILGVQKLEAAGIQTSVTFISGLAGPELWQEHAIETGTMIAEMNASYVSLLTLMLQPPCPMLDDYKAGKFKFLTPEEVLAETCLLLQYARPSKPCVFRSNHASNYVSLRGNLPMDNAAMIASLKKCMQDRGLLKDERFRML
;
A
#
# COMPACT_ATOMS: atom_id res chain seq x y z
N MET A 1 1.82 4.55 16.65
CA MET A 1 2.96 4.34 15.70
C MET A 1 3.25 2.85 15.65
N VAL A 2 3.42 2.29 14.45
CA VAL A 2 3.79 0.87 14.28
C VAL A 2 5.27 0.68 14.62
N GLN A 3 5.57 -0.21 15.57
CA GLN A 3 6.94 -0.50 15.99
C GLN A 3 7.37 -1.83 15.35
N LYS A 4 8.17 -1.75 14.28
CA LYS A 4 8.72 -2.96 13.61
C LYS A 4 10.10 -3.36 14.11
N GLY A 5 10.79 -2.49 14.86
CA GLY A 5 12.17 -2.71 15.31
C GLY A 5 13.24 -2.44 14.26
N GLU A 6 12.86 -2.16 13.01
CA GLU A 6 13.75 -1.91 11.88
C GLU A 6 13.52 -0.53 11.30
N THR A 7 14.56 0.12 10.81
CA THR A 7 14.46 1.39 10.09
C THR A 7 14.10 1.18 8.61
N ARG A 8 13.69 2.27 7.95
CA ARG A 8 13.44 2.28 6.50
C ARG A 8 14.67 1.82 5.71
N GLU A 9 15.82 2.33 6.06
CA GLU A 9 17.10 2.04 5.40
C GLU A 9 17.50 0.56 5.56
N GLU A 10 17.32 -0.01 6.74
CA GLU A 10 17.60 -1.41 7.01
C GLU A 10 16.70 -2.34 6.19
N LEU A 11 15.40 -2.00 6.08
CA LEU A 11 14.46 -2.77 5.26
C LEU A 11 14.84 -2.70 3.77
N ILE A 12 15.19 -1.52 3.25
CA ILE A 12 15.63 -1.35 1.87
C ILE A 12 16.89 -2.18 1.60
N LEU A 13 17.91 -2.04 2.44
CA LEU A 13 19.18 -2.76 2.30
C LEU A 13 18.98 -4.28 2.40
N GLY A 14 18.10 -4.74 3.30
CA GLY A 14 17.76 -6.14 3.44
C GLY A 14 17.20 -6.73 2.16
N VAL A 15 16.22 -6.06 1.55
CA VAL A 15 15.62 -6.48 0.27
C VAL A 15 16.66 -6.47 -0.85
N GLN A 16 17.44 -5.38 -0.97
CA GLN A 16 18.47 -5.26 -2.00
C GLN A 16 19.53 -6.36 -1.91
N LYS A 17 19.95 -6.74 -0.71
CA LYS A 17 20.91 -7.84 -0.50
C LYS A 17 20.35 -9.19 -0.95
N LEU A 18 19.07 -9.47 -0.64
CA LEU A 18 18.41 -10.71 -1.06
C LEU A 18 18.30 -10.79 -2.59
N GLU A 19 17.82 -9.71 -3.21
CA GLU A 19 17.71 -9.61 -4.68
C GLU A 19 19.07 -9.73 -5.38
N ALA A 20 20.12 -9.12 -4.81
CA ALA A 20 21.49 -9.25 -5.32
C ALA A 20 22.05 -10.66 -5.22
N ALA A 21 21.60 -11.42 -4.22
CA ALA A 21 21.94 -12.84 -4.05
C ALA A 21 21.08 -13.78 -4.95
N GLY A 22 20.22 -13.23 -5.82
CA GLY A 22 19.35 -14.02 -6.70
C GLY A 22 18.09 -14.57 -6.02
N ILE A 23 17.78 -14.08 -4.81
CA ILE A 23 16.58 -14.47 -4.06
C ILE A 23 15.47 -13.47 -4.40
N GLN A 24 14.40 -13.94 -5.00
CA GLN A 24 13.22 -13.12 -5.27
C GLN A 24 12.50 -12.74 -3.97
N THR A 25 12.28 -11.45 -3.77
CA THR A 25 11.59 -10.95 -2.59
C THR A 25 10.15 -10.55 -2.88
N SER A 26 9.28 -10.74 -1.88
CA SER A 26 7.90 -10.26 -1.89
C SER A 26 7.67 -9.37 -0.68
N VAL A 27 7.39 -8.09 -0.90
CA VAL A 27 7.22 -7.10 0.16
C VAL A 27 5.76 -6.66 0.22
N THR A 28 5.22 -6.58 1.42
CA THR A 28 3.82 -6.17 1.64
C THR A 28 3.77 -4.82 2.35
N PHE A 29 2.99 -3.91 1.80
CA PHE A 29 2.69 -2.60 2.37
C PHE A 29 1.20 -2.49 2.74
N ILE A 30 0.88 -1.58 3.65
CA ILE A 30 -0.48 -1.38 4.15
C ILE A 30 -0.89 0.08 3.89
N SER A 31 -1.89 0.28 3.04
CA SER A 31 -2.53 1.58 2.80
C SER A 31 -3.43 1.98 3.97
N GLY A 32 -3.51 3.28 4.24
CA GLY A 32 -4.34 3.83 5.31
C GLY A 32 -3.71 3.85 6.69
N LEU A 33 -2.45 3.39 6.83
CA LEU A 33 -1.77 3.23 8.12
C LEU A 33 -1.50 4.56 8.82
N ALA A 34 -1.27 5.64 8.05
CA ALA A 34 -0.96 6.96 8.58
C ALA A 34 -2.20 7.79 8.93
N GLY A 35 -3.40 7.33 8.58
CA GLY A 35 -4.64 8.07 8.80
C GLY A 35 -4.79 9.31 7.92
N PRO A 36 -5.88 10.10 8.07
CA PRO A 36 -6.22 11.18 7.16
C PRO A 36 -5.28 12.39 7.21
N GLU A 37 -4.50 12.55 8.26
CA GLU A 37 -3.60 13.70 8.42
C GLU A 37 -2.27 13.53 7.65
N LEU A 38 -1.79 12.30 7.51
CA LEU A 38 -0.46 11.99 6.97
C LEU A 38 -0.48 11.05 5.75
N TRP A 39 -1.64 10.79 5.16
CA TRP A 39 -1.75 9.83 4.06
C TRP A 39 -0.92 10.20 2.83
N GLN A 40 -0.77 11.50 2.55
CA GLN A 40 0.02 11.96 1.39
C GLN A 40 1.51 11.70 1.59
N GLU A 41 2.03 12.05 2.76
CA GLU A 41 3.41 11.77 3.13
C GLU A 41 3.67 10.25 3.13
N HIS A 42 2.78 9.49 3.74
CA HIS A 42 2.85 8.03 3.75
C HIS A 42 2.85 7.42 2.33
N ALA A 43 2.02 7.95 1.42
CA ALA A 43 1.98 7.49 0.03
C ALA A 43 3.30 7.75 -0.70
N ILE A 44 3.87 8.95 -0.54
CA ILE A 44 5.13 9.38 -1.17
C ILE A 44 6.28 8.52 -0.65
N GLU A 45 6.41 8.42 0.67
CA GLU A 45 7.48 7.65 1.32
C GLU A 45 7.39 6.15 0.98
N THR A 46 6.18 5.58 0.97
CA THR A 46 5.97 4.18 0.58
C THR A 46 6.31 3.97 -0.89
N GLY A 47 5.87 4.85 -1.79
CA GLY A 47 6.18 4.76 -3.22
C GLY A 47 7.69 4.87 -3.50
N THR A 48 8.37 5.80 -2.81
CA THR A 48 9.81 5.98 -2.89
C THR A 48 10.56 4.76 -2.35
N MET A 49 10.11 4.20 -1.23
CA MET A 49 10.67 2.99 -0.64
C MET A 49 10.55 1.79 -1.60
N ILE A 50 9.41 1.62 -2.27
CA ILE A 50 9.21 0.60 -3.30
C ILE A 50 10.21 0.78 -4.45
N ALA A 51 10.42 2.02 -4.89
CA ALA A 51 11.36 2.32 -5.95
C ALA A 51 12.81 1.97 -5.58
N GLU A 52 13.22 2.28 -4.35
CA GLU A 52 14.57 2.01 -3.85
C GLU A 52 14.83 0.53 -3.57
N MET A 53 13.84 -0.21 -3.06
CA MET A 53 13.97 -1.63 -2.74
C MET A 53 14.27 -2.48 -3.98
N ASN A 54 13.71 -2.15 -5.14
CA ASN A 54 13.79 -2.98 -6.35
C ASN A 54 13.42 -4.46 -6.10
N ALA A 55 12.38 -4.69 -5.29
CA ALA A 55 11.86 -6.02 -4.99
C ALA A 55 11.24 -6.67 -6.24
N SER A 56 11.28 -8.00 -6.33
CA SER A 56 10.64 -8.77 -7.40
C SER A 56 9.12 -8.65 -7.35
N TYR A 57 8.54 -8.62 -6.14
CA TYR A 57 7.09 -8.55 -5.92
C TYR A 57 6.75 -7.53 -4.84
N VAL A 58 5.67 -6.78 -5.07
CA VAL A 58 5.08 -5.87 -4.09
C VAL A 58 3.58 -6.12 -3.99
N SER A 59 3.10 -6.26 -2.77
CA SER A 59 1.67 -6.36 -2.45
C SER A 59 1.22 -5.15 -1.64
N LEU A 60 0.02 -4.63 -1.94
CA LEU A 60 -0.63 -3.58 -1.16
C LEU A 60 -1.94 -4.08 -0.59
N LEU A 61 -2.09 -3.93 0.73
CA LEU A 61 -3.30 -4.23 1.48
C LEU A 61 -3.89 -2.94 2.03
N THR A 62 -5.19 -2.91 2.27
CA THR A 62 -5.82 -1.80 3.00
C THR A 62 -5.94 -2.15 4.47
N LEU A 63 -5.62 -1.19 5.34
CA LEU A 63 -5.67 -1.36 6.79
C LEU A 63 -7.03 -1.88 7.27
N MET A 64 -6.98 -2.94 8.05
CA MET A 64 -8.09 -3.45 8.84
C MET A 64 -7.57 -3.76 10.25
N LEU A 65 -8.32 -3.37 11.27
CA LEU A 65 -7.93 -3.56 12.66
C LEU A 65 -8.78 -4.65 13.31
N GLN A 66 -8.13 -5.66 13.90
CA GLN A 66 -8.78 -6.73 14.66
C GLN A 66 -8.10 -6.92 16.02
N PRO A 67 -8.83 -7.37 17.05
CA PRO A 67 -8.22 -7.72 18.34
C PRO A 67 -7.26 -8.93 18.22
N PRO A 68 -6.18 -8.94 19.03
CA PRO A 68 -5.67 -7.87 19.88
C PRO A 68 -4.79 -6.90 19.06
N CYS A 69 -5.13 -5.62 19.01
CA CYS A 69 -4.34 -4.62 18.29
C CYS A 69 -4.41 -3.27 19.04
N PRO A 70 -3.28 -2.72 19.52
CA PRO A 70 -3.26 -1.44 20.22
C PRO A 70 -3.84 -0.28 19.39
N MET A 71 -3.66 -0.31 18.07
CA MET A 71 -4.21 0.70 17.16
C MET A 71 -5.74 0.66 17.09
N LEU A 72 -6.35 -0.50 17.38
CA LEU A 72 -7.81 -0.62 17.53
C LEU A 72 -8.31 0.14 18.77
N ASP A 73 -7.54 0.15 19.85
CA ASP A 73 -7.87 0.91 21.06
C ASP A 73 -7.73 2.42 20.81
N ASP A 74 -6.73 2.84 20.06
CA ASP A 74 -6.60 4.23 19.62
C ASP A 74 -7.76 4.66 18.71
N TYR A 75 -8.23 3.79 17.83
CA TYR A 75 -9.41 4.05 17.00
C TYR A 75 -10.68 4.21 17.86
N LYS A 76 -10.91 3.30 18.82
CA LYS A 76 -12.05 3.37 19.75
C LYS A 76 -12.00 4.62 20.63
N ALA A 77 -10.81 5.07 21.00
CA ALA A 77 -10.59 6.29 21.78
C ALA A 77 -10.65 7.58 20.93
N GLY A 78 -10.88 7.49 19.61
CA GLY A 78 -10.93 8.63 18.70
C GLY A 78 -9.57 9.27 18.39
N LYS A 79 -8.46 8.63 18.77
CA LYS A 79 -7.08 9.09 18.51
C LYS A 79 -6.59 8.71 17.12
N PHE A 80 -7.18 7.72 16.50
CA PHE A 80 -6.92 7.30 15.13
C PHE A 80 -8.22 7.30 14.33
N LYS A 81 -8.13 7.63 13.03
CA LYS A 81 -9.25 7.56 12.09
C LYS A 81 -8.82 6.81 10.85
N PHE A 82 -9.71 5.96 10.33
CA PHE A 82 -9.50 5.34 9.02
C PHE A 82 -9.62 6.37 7.90
N LEU A 83 -8.93 6.10 6.81
CA LEU A 83 -9.22 6.75 5.53
C LEU A 83 -10.59 6.28 5.01
N THR A 84 -11.28 7.18 4.33
CA THR A 84 -12.44 6.83 3.51
C THR A 84 -11.99 5.96 2.32
N PRO A 85 -12.91 5.20 1.67
CA PRO A 85 -12.56 4.46 0.46
C PRO A 85 -11.89 5.32 -0.61
N GLU A 86 -12.40 6.54 -0.81
CA GLU A 86 -11.86 7.50 -1.79
C GLU A 86 -10.44 7.95 -1.43
N GLU A 87 -10.17 8.20 -0.15
CA GLU A 87 -8.83 8.57 0.33
C GLU A 87 -7.85 7.40 0.18
N VAL A 88 -8.27 6.15 0.41
CA VAL A 88 -7.44 4.96 0.15
C VAL A 88 -7.08 4.85 -1.32
N LEU A 89 -8.02 5.12 -2.23
CA LEU A 89 -7.73 5.11 -3.67
C LEU A 89 -6.80 6.27 -4.05
N ALA A 90 -7.01 7.46 -3.46
CA ALA A 90 -6.14 8.62 -3.69
C ALA A 90 -4.70 8.36 -3.20
N GLU A 91 -4.56 7.77 -2.00
CA GLU A 91 -3.27 7.33 -1.46
C GLU A 91 -2.58 6.35 -2.41
N THR A 92 -3.32 5.35 -2.91
CA THR A 92 -2.77 4.37 -3.86
C THR A 92 -2.36 5.03 -5.19
N CYS A 93 -3.14 5.99 -5.70
CA CYS A 93 -2.76 6.77 -6.88
C CYS A 93 -1.44 7.52 -6.68
N LEU A 94 -1.29 8.18 -5.54
CA LEU A 94 -0.10 8.95 -5.21
C LEU A 94 1.11 8.02 -5.02
N LEU A 95 0.94 6.92 -4.28
CA LEU A 95 1.96 5.89 -4.13
C LEU A 95 2.47 5.38 -5.49
N LEU A 96 1.57 5.05 -6.43
CA LEU A 96 1.95 4.57 -7.76
C LEU A 96 2.71 5.61 -8.60
N GLN A 97 2.54 6.91 -8.36
CA GLN A 97 3.32 7.96 -9.03
C GLN A 97 4.80 7.90 -8.63
N TYR A 98 5.09 7.54 -7.38
CA TYR A 98 6.45 7.45 -6.83
C TYR A 98 7.04 6.04 -6.89
N ALA A 99 6.23 5.00 -6.99
CA ALA A 99 6.67 3.61 -7.10
C ALA A 99 7.26 3.31 -8.49
N ARG A 100 8.52 3.73 -8.71
CA ARG A 100 9.24 3.60 -9.98
C ARG A 100 10.56 2.84 -9.78
N PRO A 101 10.50 1.53 -9.51
CA PRO A 101 11.71 0.72 -9.40
C PRO A 101 12.47 0.69 -10.73
N SER A 102 13.79 0.54 -10.67
CA SER A 102 14.65 0.46 -11.85
C SER A 102 14.58 -0.90 -12.54
N LYS A 103 14.07 -1.92 -11.83
CA LYS A 103 13.80 -3.26 -12.36
C LYS A 103 12.29 -3.51 -12.40
N PRO A 104 11.78 -4.33 -13.34
CA PRO A 104 10.38 -4.73 -13.34
C PRO A 104 10.00 -5.38 -12.02
N CYS A 105 8.93 -4.87 -11.40
CA CYS A 105 8.40 -5.39 -10.13
C CYS A 105 6.92 -5.74 -10.30
N VAL A 106 6.56 -6.96 -9.94
CA VAL A 106 5.16 -7.41 -10.03
C VAL A 106 4.36 -6.81 -8.88
N PHE A 107 3.38 -5.96 -9.22
CA PHE A 107 2.49 -5.34 -8.24
C PHE A 107 1.16 -6.08 -8.14
N ARG A 108 0.71 -6.33 -6.92
CA ARG A 108 -0.60 -6.93 -6.60
C ARG A 108 -1.28 -6.17 -5.47
N SER A 109 -2.55 -5.79 -5.70
CA SER A 109 -3.44 -5.22 -4.70
C SER A 109 -4.82 -5.89 -4.82
N ASN A 110 -4.80 -7.23 -4.81
CA ASN A 110 -5.98 -8.07 -4.98
C ASN A 110 -6.43 -8.78 -3.69
N HIS A 111 -5.86 -8.39 -2.56
CA HIS A 111 -6.26 -8.93 -1.25
C HIS A 111 -7.70 -8.57 -0.91
N ALA A 112 -8.36 -9.40 -0.09
CA ALA A 112 -9.75 -9.20 0.32
C ALA A 112 -10.00 -7.88 1.08
N SER A 113 -8.98 -7.34 1.75
CA SER A 113 -9.05 -6.04 2.43
C SER A 113 -9.17 -4.83 1.50
N ASN A 114 -8.86 -4.96 0.22
CA ASN A 114 -8.83 -3.83 -0.72
C ASN A 114 -10.22 -3.53 -1.29
N TYR A 115 -10.52 -2.24 -1.51
CA TYR A 115 -11.74 -1.78 -2.17
C TYR A 115 -11.76 -2.06 -3.67
N VAL A 116 -10.57 -2.06 -4.29
CA VAL A 116 -10.38 -2.31 -5.73
C VAL A 116 -9.25 -3.31 -5.91
N SER A 117 -9.45 -4.28 -6.79
CA SER A 117 -8.39 -5.23 -7.16
C SER A 117 -7.54 -4.64 -8.28
N LEU A 118 -6.23 -4.48 -8.02
CA LEU A 118 -5.25 -4.03 -9.01
C LEU A 118 -4.15 -5.07 -9.21
N ARG A 119 -3.63 -5.08 -10.44
CA ARG A 119 -2.45 -5.86 -10.81
C ARG A 119 -1.70 -5.18 -11.95
N GLY A 120 -0.39 -5.30 -11.96
CA GLY A 120 0.45 -4.73 -13.02
C GLY A 120 1.92 -4.94 -12.72
N ASN A 121 2.76 -4.38 -13.57
CA ASN A 121 4.22 -4.36 -13.43
C ASN A 121 4.68 -2.91 -13.26
N LEU A 122 5.32 -2.63 -12.14
CA LEU A 122 5.92 -1.32 -11.90
C LEU A 122 7.25 -1.20 -12.65
N PRO A 123 7.58 -0.04 -13.19
CA PRO A 123 6.76 1.18 -13.29
C PRO A 123 5.88 1.23 -14.54
N MET A 124 5.89 0.21 -15.38
CA MET A 124 5.30 0.23 -16.74
C MET A 124 3.79 0.44 -16.74
N ASP A 125 3.08 -0.22 -15.81
CA ASP A 125 1.61 -0.20 -15.76
C ASP A 125 1.05 0.87 -14.81
N ASN A 126 1.90 1.72 -14.19
CA ASN A 126 1.48 2.73 -13.21
C ASN A 126 0.37 3.64 -13.77
N ALA A 127 0.54 4.15 -14.98
CA ALA A 127 -0.44 5.06 -15.58
C ALA A 127 -1.80 4.40 -15.78
N ALA A 128 -1.82 3.15 -16.23
CA ALA A 128 -3.05 2.38 -16.45
C ALA A 128 -3.75 2.07 -15.11
N MET A 129 -2.99 1.68 -14.09
CA MET A 129 -3.53 1.44 -12.75
C MET A 129 -4.11 2.71 -12.11
N ILE A 130 -3.41 3.86 -12.24
CA ILE A 130 -3.90 5.16 -11.76
C ILE A 130 -5.18 5.55 -12.49
N ALA A 131 -5.25 5.37 -13.82
CA ALA A 131 -6.46 5.66 -14.58
C ALA A 131 -7.66 4.79 -14.12
N SER A 132 -7.42 3.51 -13.85
CA SER A 132 -8.43 2.60 -13.29
C SER A 132 -8.93 3.07 -11.93
N LEU A 133 -8.04 3.44 -11.02
CA LEU A 133 -8.40 3.97 -9.70
C LEU A 133 -9.22 5.25 -9.79
N LYS A 134 -8.81 6.20 -10.65
CA LYS A 134 -9.55 7.45 -10.88
C LYS A 134 -10.97 7.19 -11.39
N LYS A 135 -11.16 6.19 -12.24
CA LYS A 135 -12.50 5.77 -12.67
C LYS A 135 -13.33 5.24 -11.49
N CYS A 136 -12.74 4.40 -10.64
CA CYS A 136 -13.42 3.88 -9.45
C CYS A 136 -13.78 4.98 -8.44
N MET A 137 -12.97 6.04 -8.34
CA MET A 137 -13.29 7.21 -7.48
C MET A 137 -14.51 7.98 -7.97
N GLN A 138 -14.83 7.94 -9.27
CA GLN A 138 -16.00 8.60 -9.87
C GLN A 138 -17.27 7.76 -9.77
N ASP A 139 -17.15 6.44 -9.59
CA ASP A 139 -18.26 5.50 -9.52
C ASP A 139 -18.09 4.54 -8.33
N ARG A 140 -18.76 4.87 -7.23
CA ARG A 140 -18.75 4.03 -6.00
C ARG A 140 -19.27 2.60 -6.23
N GLY A 141 -20.06 2.38 -7.25
CA GLY A 141 -20.54 1.04 -7.60
C GLY A 141 -19.43 0.07 -8.01
N LEU A 142 -18.25 0.60 -8.36
CA LEU A 142 -17.07 -0.19 -8.69
C LEU A 142 -16.22 -0.58 -7.47
N LEU A 143 -16.54 -0.05 -6.28
CA LEU A 143 -15.84 -0.36 -5.04
C LEU A 143 -16.45 -1.61 -4.38
N LYS A 144 -15.59 -2.43 -3.79
CA LYS A 144 -16.05 -3.51 -2.93
C LYS A 144 -16.76 -2.92 -1.71
N ASP A 145 -17.96 -3.43 -1.41
CA ASP A 145 -18.70 -3.06 -0.20
C ASP A 145 -17.90 -3.47 1.05
N GLU A 146 -17.94 -2.64 2.09
CA GLU A 146 -17.23 -2.85 3.36
C GLU A 146 -17.52 -4.23 3.97
N ARG A 147 -18.77 -4.72 3.80
CA ARG A 147 -19.21 -6.04 4.31
C ARG A 147 -18.49 -7.24 3.66
N PHE A 148 -17.88 -7.04 2.51
CA PHE A 148 -17.14 -8.08 1.77
C PHE A 148 -15.62 -7.93 1.89
N ARG A 149 -15.15 -6.94 2.65
CA ARG A 149 -13.74 -6.81 2.97
C ARG A 149 -13.40 -7.74 4.14
N MET A 150 -12.25 -8.41 4.05
CA MET A 150 -11.78 -9.37 5.06
C MET A 150 -10.25 -9.30 5.18
N LEU A 151 -9.74 -9.71 6.36
CA LEU A 151 -8.32 -10.01 6.57
C LEU A 151 -8.00 -11.43 6.14
#